data_494cad5779b9bd0e4dc3dd4a14357b42
#
_entry.id   494cad5779b9bd0e4dc3dd4a14357b42
#
_cell.length_a   1.000
_cell.length_b   1.000
_cell.length_c   1.000
_cell.angle_alpha   90.00
_cell.angle_beta   90.00
_cell.angle_gamma   90.00
#
_symmetry.space_group_name_H-M   'P 1'
#
loop_
_entity.id
_entity.type
_entity.pdbx_description
1 polymer ?
#
loop_
_entity_poly.entity_id
_entity_poly.type
_entity_poly.pdbx_seq_one_letter_code
_entity_poly.pdbx_strand_id
1 'polypeptide(L)'
;MNKDQKTAVVEEIVGQIQSAQAIFAVDYRGISVAQAAELRARLRDADARFRVVKNSLSERAADQAGMETLKPLLVGPTALAFVNGDAALAAKALNDAARLFNLLEFKGGVLDGAALSADDVRSIARLPSREVLNAQLVGTIAAPLTGLVRTLNALIAGLAIQLQAMADQGLVTGEAPAAPAPAAEPEAPAAEPEAEAPAAAEPE
;
A
#
# COMPACT_ATOMS: atom_id res chain seq x y z
N MET A 1 20.71 35.99 14.43
CA MET A 1 19.42 36.27 13.80
C MET A 1 18.86 37.55 14.40
N ASN A 2 18.60 38.54 13.58
CA ASN A 2 17.99 39.80 14.01
C ASN A 2 16.49 39.61 14.31
N LYS A 3 15.88 40.56 15.02
CA LYS A 3 14.45 40.47 15.41
C LYS A 3 13.55 40.34 14.19
N ASP A 4 13.82 41.11 13.14
CA ASP A 4 13.05 41.10 11.89
C ASP A 4 13.14 39.76 11.14
N GLN A 5 14.32 39.16 11.11
CA GLN A 5 14.52 37.82 10.53
C GLN A 5 13.73 36.72 11.30
N LYS A 6 13.63 36.86 12.62
CA LYS A 6 12.83 35.92 13.42
C LYS A 6 11.35 36.07 13.14
N THR A 7 10.88 37.30 13.01
CA THR A 7 9.48 37.59 12.68
C THR A 7 9.12 37.05 11.30
N ALA A 8 9.95 37.32 10.28
CA ALA A 8 9.74 36.78 8.94
C ALA A 8 9.68 35.25 8.89
N VAL A 9 10.58 34.58 9.66
CA VAL A 9 10.54 33.09 9.74
C VAL A 9 9.27 32.60 10.44
N VAL A 10 8.80 33.28 11.48
CA VAL A 10 7.54 32.91 12.16
C VAL A 10 6.36 33.09 11.22
N GLU A 11 6.28 34.22 10.49
CA GLU A 11 5.21 34.45 9.50
C GLU A 11 5.20 33.41 8.40
N GLU A 12 6.39 33.03 7.90
CA GLU A 12 6.51 31.96 6.90
C GLU A 12 6.02 30.61 7.44
N ILE A 13 6.35 30.26 8.69
CA ILE A 13 5.90 29.02 9.31
C ILE A 13 4.39 29.05 9.55
N VAL A 14 3.85 30.18 10.00
CA VAL A 14 2.39 30.35 10.16
C VAL A 14 1.67 30.12 8.85
N GLY A 15 2.16 30.69 7.74
CA GLY A 15 1.61 30.42 6.42
C GLY A 15 1.68 28.95 6.00
N GLN A 16 2.79 28.26 6.34
CA GLN A 16 2.93 26.83 6.07
C GLN A 16 2.00 25.98 6.96
N ILE A 17 1.82 26.32 8.23
CA ILE A 17 0.88 25.67 9.14
C ILE A 17 -0.55 25.80 8.64
N GLN A 18 -0.95 26.99 8.19
CA GLN A 18 -2.31 27.26 7.71
C GLN A 18 -2.62 26.58 6.37
N SER A 19 -1.61 26.40 5.51
CA SER A 19 -1.77 25.73 4.22
C SER A 19 -1.66 24.20 4.31
N ALA A 20 -1.07 23.67 5.37
CA ALA A 20 -0.84 22.24 5.53
C ALA A 20 -2.08 21.50 6.04
N GLN A 21 -2.43 20.40 5.42
CA GLN A 21 -3.46 19.45 5.90
C GLN A 21 -2.94 18.60 7.06
N ALA A 22 -1.66 18.27 7.01
CA ALA A 22 -1.02 17.50 8.09
C ALA A 22 0.38 18.03 8.39
N ILE A 23 0.78 17.91 9.65
CA ILE A 23 2.11 18.29 10.13
C ILE A 23 2.66 17.13 10.93
N PHE A 24 3.81 16.58 10.50
CA PHE A 24 4.48 15.50 11.21
C PHE A 24 5.74 16.04 11.90
N ALA A 25 5.91 15.70 13.18
CA ALA A 25 7.08 16.00 13.96
C ALA A 25 7.99 14.76 14.05
N VAL A 26 9.22 14.92 13.60
CA VAL A 26 10.22 13.83 13.59
C VAL A 26 11.52 14.30 14.24
N ASP A 27 12.21 13.37 14.90
CA ASP A 27 13.56 13.60 15.38
C ASP A 27 14.55 13.44 14.22
N TYR A 28 15.39 14.45 14.00
CA TYR A 28 16.37 14.46 12.90
C TYR A 28 17.80 14.15 13.33
N ARG A 29 18.02 13.73 14.57
CA ARG A 29 19.36 13.42 15.08
C ARG A 29 20.02 12.33 14.26
N GLY A 30 21.30 12.54 13.96
CA GLY A 30 22.11 11.55 13.24
C GLY A 30 21.97 11.57 11.70
N ILE A 31 21.08 12.38 11.14
CA ILE A 31 20.91 12.46 9.68
C ILE A 31 22.06 13.24 9.05
N SER A 32 22.69 12.67 8.01
CA SER A 32 23.66 13.37 7.18
C SER A 32 22.99 14.35 6.20
N VAL A 33 23.77 15.31 5.70
CA VAL A 33 23.27 16.31 4.74
C VAL A 33 22.76 15.64 3.45
N ALA A 34 23.45 14.59 2.99
CA ALA A 34 23.04 13.83 1.81
C ALA A 34 21.68 13.13 2.01
N GLN A 35 21.51 12.45 3.15
CA GLN A 35 20.26 11.81 3.52
C GLN A 35 19.11 12.81 3.68
N ALA A 36 19.38 13.98 4.26
CA ALA A 36 18.38 15.05 4.36
C ALA A 36 17.98 15.60 2.99
N ALA A 37 18.90 15.66 2.04
CA ALA A 37 18.61 16.07 0.65
C ALA A 37 17.73 15.00 -0.07
N GLU A 38 18.04 13.73 0.09
CA GLU A 38 17.25 12.61 -0.43
C GLU A 38 15.85 12.59 0.17
N LEU A 39 15.74 12.75 1.48
CA LEU A 39 14.45 12.84 2.18
C LEU A 39 13.59 13.98 1.62
N ARG A 40 14.20 15.16 1.44
CA ARG A 40 13.48 16.31 0.85
C ARG A 40 13.02 16.04 -0.58
N ALA A 41 13.80 15.33 -1.38
CA ALA A 41 13.39 14.95 -2.75
C ALA A 41 12.16 14.05 -2.71
N ARG A 42 12.18 12.98 -1.92
CA ARG A 42 11.04 12.05 -1.77
C ARG A 42 9.78 12.72 -1.20
N LEU A 43 9.96 13.67 -0.28
CA LEU A 43 8.83 14.40 0.30
C LEU A 43 8.21 15.40 -0.68
N ARG A 44 9.00 15.94 -1.62
CA ARG A 44 8.46 16.79 -2.70
C ARG A 44 7.49 16.04 -3.61
N ASP A 45 7.76 14.77 -3.88
CA ASP A 45 6.88 13.91 -4.69
C ASP A 45 5.53 13.66 -4.01
N ALA A 46 5.49 13.84 -2.67
CA ALA A 46 4.28 13.76 -1.87
C ALA A 46 3.71 15.14 -1.47
N ASP A 47 4.10 16.22 -2.16
CA ASP A 47 3.72 17.60 -1.84
C ASP A 47 3.96 17.98 -0.37
N ALA A 48 5.04 17.44 0.21
CA ALA A 48 5.43 17.72 1.58
C ALA A 48 6.75 18.49 1.64
N ARG A 49 6.85 19.41 2.61
CA ARG A 49 8.04 20.21 2.85
C ARG A 49 8.67 19.87 4.19
N PHE A 50 9.91 19.41 4.17
CA PHE A 50 10.69 19.11 5.37
C PHE A 50 11.54 20.29 5.78
N ARG A 51 11.31 20.78 7.01
CA ARG A 51 12.01 21.94 7.53
C ARG A 51 12.48 21.72 8.97
N VAL A 52 13.72 22.07 9.23
CA VAL A 52 14.29 22.10 10.58
C VAL A 52 14.23 23.54 11.08
N VAL A 53 13.49 23.77 12.15
CA VAL A 53 13.30 25.11 12.72
C VAL A 53 13.60 25.06 14.22
N LYS A 54 13.99 26.19 14.77
CA LYS A 54 14.17 26.33 16.21
C LYS A 54 12.83 26.22 16.93
N ASN A 55 12.69 25.32 17.89
CA ASN A 55 11.44 25.04 18.62
C ASN A 55 10.73 26.30 19.13
N SER A 56 11.48 27.24 19.74
CA SER A 56 10.88 28.49 20.25
C SER A 56 10.25 29.41 19.18
N LEU A 57 10.63 29.24 17.89
CA LEU A 57 9.97 29.95 16.79
C LEU A 57 8.75 29.16 16.32
N SER A 58 8.84 27.84 16.29
CA SER A 58 7.71 26.94 15.95
C SER A 58 6.59 27.04 17.01
N GLU A 59 6.92 27.16 18.30
CA GLU A 59 5.94 27.40 19.36
C GLU A 59 5.18 28.70 19.16
N ARG A 60 5.90 29.80 18.87
CA ARG A 60 5.26 31.10 18.58
C ARG A 60 4.39 31.05 17.32
N ALA A 61 4.84 30.34 16.29
CA ALA A 61 4.06 30.15 15.08
C ALA A 61 2.79 29.32 15.35
N ALA A 62 2.89 28.28 16.18
CA ALA A 62 1.76 27.47 16.60
C ALA A 62 0.74 28.29 17.43
N ASP A 63 1.21 29.18 18.31
CA ASP A 63 0.34 30.11 19.04
C ASP A 63 -0.41 31.07 18.12
N GLN A 64 0.28 31.63 17.13
CA GLN A 64 -0.34 32.55 16.14
C GLN A 64 -1.30 31.81 15.20
N ALA A 65 -1.03 30.55 14.88
CA ALA A 65 -1.89 29.72 14.05
C ALA A 65 -3.05 29.07 14.83
N GLY A 66 -3.07 29.16 16.17
CA GLY A 66 -4.10 28.54 17.02
C GLY A 66 -3.97 27.02 17.16
N MET A 67 -2.80 26.46 16.82
CA MET A 67 -2.51 25.02 16.90
C MET A 67 -1.70 24.65 18.15
N GLU A 68 -2.30 24.76 19.33
CA GLU A 68 -1.63 24.44 20.59
C GLU A 68 -1.23 22.96 20.72
N THR A 69 -1.89 22.09 19.97
CA THR A 69 -1.60 20.64 19.90
C THR A 69 -0.19 20.31 19.41
N LEU A 70 0.48 21.24 18.71
CA LEU A 70 1.87 21.09 18.27
C LEU A 70 2.91 21.28 19.40
N LYS A 71 2.61 22.04 20.44
CA LYS A 71 3.56 22.37 21.50
C LYS A 71 4.19 21.15 22.18
N PRO A 72 3.43 20.14 22.61
CA PRO A 72 4.01 18.97 23.29
C PRO A 72 4.95 18.17 22.37
N LEU A 73 4.84 18.30 21.05
CA LEU A 73 5.69 17.58 20.08
C LEU A 73 7.02 18.30 19.83
N LEU A 74 7.15 19.57 20.21
CA LEU A 74 8.34 20.41 19.98
C LEU A 74 9.43 20.25 21.06
N VAL A 75 9.40 19.17 21.85
CA VAL A 75 10.40 18.91 22.88
C VAL A 75 11.63 18.25 22.26
N GLY A 76 12.82 18.82 22.49
CA GLY A 76 14.10 18.32 21.98
C GLY A 76 14.32 18.63 20.48
N PRO A 77 15.27 17.97 19.80
CA PRO A 77 15.53 18.19 18.38
C PRO A 77 14.35 17.72 17.55
N THR A 78 13.69 18.63 16.87
CA THR A 78 12.47 18.35 16.11
C THR A 78 12.55 19.00 14.75
N ALA A 79 12.27 18.24 13.71
CA ALA A 79 12.03 18.71 12.38
C ALA A 79 10.52 18.56 12.07
N LEU A 80 9.99 19.51 11.33
CA LEU A 80 8.60 19.52 10.92
C LEU A 80 8.48 19.20 9.43
N ALA A 81 7.60 18.30 9.11
CA ALA A 81 7.19 18.01 7.75
C ALA A 81 5.76 18.56 7.54
N PHE A 82 5.63 19.60 6.74
CA PHE A 82 4.36 20.22 6.36
C PHE A 82 3.84 19.53 5.11
N VAL A 83 2.65 18.99 5.16
CA VAL A 83 2.02 18.23 4.07
C VAL A 83 0.83 19.01 3.55
N ASN A 84 0.88 19.39 2.27
CA ASN A 84 -0.23 20.07 1.60
C ASN A 84 -1.07 19.08 0.75
N GLY A 85 -0.49 17.92 0.40
CA GLY A 85 -1.13 16.88 -0.37
C GLY A 85 -1.62 15.71 0.48
N ASP A 86 -1.34 14.48 0.04
CA ASP A 86 -1.78 13.26 0.73
C ASP A 86 -0.91 12.97 1.97
N ALA A 87 -1.55 13.04 3.15
CA ALA A 87 -0.90 12.74 4.43
C ALA A 87 -0.36 11.29 4.50
N ALA A 88 -1.04 10.33 3.88
CA ALA A 88 -0.61 8.94 3.89
C ALA A 88 0.65 8.72 3.04
N LEU A 89 0.75 9.36 1.87
CA LEU A 89 1.95 9.31 1.03
C LEU A 89 3.15 9.95 1.73
N ALA A 90 2.95 11.11 2.35
CA ALA A 90 4.01 11.79 3.09
C ALA A 90 4.46 10.98 4.32
N ALA A 91 3.53 10.43 5.10
CA ALA A 91 3.84 9.56 6.24
C ALA A 91 4.58 8.29 5.79
N LYS A 92 4.20 7.70 4.65
CA LYS A 92 4.89 6.55 4.05
C LYS A 92 6.31 6.91 3.64
N ALA A 93 6.52 8.03 2.94
CA ALA A 93 7.84 8.50 2.53
C ALA A 93 8.75 8.73 3.75
N LEU A 94 8.22 9.31 4.83
CA LEU A 94 8.93 9.47 6.10
C LEU A 94 9.25 8.13 6.76
N ASN A 95 8.32 7.18 6.79
CA ASN A 95 8.53 5.86 7.38
C ASN A 95 9.54 5.02 6.59
N ASP A 96 9.51 5.09 5.26
CA ASP A 96 10.47 4.41 4.40
C ASP A 96 11.88 5.00 4.57
N ALA A 97 12.00 6.32 4.70
CA ALA A 97 13.25 6.98 5.04
C ALA A 97 13.72 6.61 6.46
N ALA A 98 12.81 6.53 7.43
CA ALA A 98 13.12 6.11 8.79
C ALA A 98 13.70 4.68 8.83
N ARG A 99 13.15 3.77 8.02
CA ARG A 99 13.64 2.39 7.89
C ARG A 99 15.00 2.32 7.19
N LEU A 100 15.19 3.10 6.12
CA LEU A 100 16.44 3.12 5.35
C LEU A 100 17.60 3.67 6.17
N PHE A 101 17.36 4.74 6.92
CA PHE A 101 18.42 5.44 7.65
C PHE A 101 18.54 4.95 9.10
N ASN A 102 17.52 4.26 9.65
CA ASN A 102 17.44 3.85 11.08
C ASN A 102 17.69 4.99 12.07
N LEU A 103 17.41 6.23 11.67
CA LEU A 103 17.78 7.44 12.42
C LEU A 103 16.59 8.39 12.66
N LEU A 104 15.46 8.18 11.97
CA LEU A 104 14.27 9.02 12.09
C LEU A 104 13.27 8.39 13.06
N GLU A 105 12.99 9.09 14.15
CA GLU A 105 11.92 8.69 15.06
C GLU A 105 10.74 9.64 14.95
N PHE A 106 9.53 9.09 14.79
CA PHE A 106 8.30 9.87 14.85
C PHE A 106 8.03 10.26 16.30
N LYS A 107 7.79 11.55 16.53
CA LYS A 107 7.32 12.07 17.82
C LYS A 107 5.79 12.16 17.85
N GLY A 108 5.17 12.34 16.71
CA GLY A 108 3.74 12.48 16.53
C GLY A 108 3.44 13.43 15.37
N GLY A 109 2.21 13.90 15.30
CA GLY A 109 1.78 14.84 14.28
C GLY A 109 0.46 15.50 14.61
N VAL A 110 0.01 16.33 13.68
CA VAL A 110 -1.34 16.91 13.69
C VAL A 110 -1.94 16.71 12.31
N LEU A 111 -3.15 16.18 12.22
CA LEU A 111 -3.92 15.97 11.01
C LEU A 111 -5.27 16.67 11.18
N ASP A 112 -5.61 17.59 10.30
CA ASP A 112 -6.86 18.38 10.35
C ASP A 112 -7.15 18.97 11.76
N GLY A 113 -6.10 19.36 12.49
CA GLY A 113 -6.22 19.91 13.85
C GLY A 113 -6.24 18.87 14.98
N ALA A 114 -6.36 17.57 14.66
CA ALA A 114 -6.33 16.48 15.64
C ALA A 114 -4.87 16.07 15.93
N ALA A 115 -4.53 15.92 17.21
CA ALA A 115 -3.21 15.42 17.61
C ALA A 115 -3.09 13.92 17.33
N LEU A 116 -2.00 13.50 16.73
CA LEU A 116 -1.65 12.12 16.46
C LEU A 116 -0.45 11.71 17.30
N SER A 117 -0.52 10.52 17.86
CA SER A 117 0.63 9.88 18.51
C SER A 117 1.63 9.35 17.46
N ALA A 118 2.82 8.97 17.92
CA ALA A 118 3.82 8.35 17.04
C ALA A 118 3.33 7.05 16.40
N ASP A 119 2.50 6.28 17.12
CA ASP A 119 1.97 5.01 16.62
C ASP A 119 0.82 5.23 15.61
N ASP A 120 0.03 6.29 15.79
CA ASP A 120 -0.99 6.68 14.82
C ASP A 120 -0.35 7.10 13.49
N VAL A 121 0.75 7.89 13.54
CA VAL A 121 1.50 8.28 12.34
C VAL A 121 2.07 7.05 11.63
N ARG A 122 2.60 6.06 12.37
CA ARG A 122 3.07 4.80 11.79
C ARG A 122 1.94 3.98 11.17
N SER A 123 0.75 4.04 11.75
CA SER A 123 -0.44 3.37 11.22
C SER A 123 -0.90 4.02 9.92
N ILE A 124 -0.93 5.35 9.86
CA ILE A 124 -1.22 6.12 8.64
C ILE A 124 -0.20 5.81 7.54
N ALA A 125 1.08 5.68 7.88
CA ALA A 125 2.14 5.34 6.92
C ALA A 125 1.98 3.94 6.28
N ARG A 126 1.15 3.06 6.85
CA ARG A 126 0.81 1.75 6.28
C ARG A 126 -0.39 1.78 5.35
N LEU A 127 -1.15 2.86 5.37
CA LEU A 127 -2.32 3.00 4.50
C LEU A 127 -1.89 3.16 3.04
N PRO A 128 -2.66 2.60 2.10
CA PRO A 128 -2.49 2.90 0.69
C PRO A 128 -2.89 4.36 0.42
N SER A 129 -2.53 4.87 -0.76
CA SER A 129 -2.88 6.23 -1.16
C SER A 129 -4.40 6.46 -1.14
N ARG A 130 -4.80 7.71 -1.01
CA ARG A 130 -6.21 8.13 -0.98
C ARG A 130 -7.01 7.63 -2.19
N GLU A 131 -6.38 7.60 -3.37
CA GLU A 131 -7.00 7.07 -4.58
C GLU A 131 -7.31 5.56 -4.48
N VAL A 132 -6.36 4.79 -3.94
CA VAL A 132 -6.54 3.35 -3.74
C VAL A 132 -7.60 3.06 -2.68
N LEU A 133 -7.65 3.86 -1.59
CA LEU A 133 -8.70 3.76 -0.57
C LEU A 133 -10.09 4.04 -1.15
N ASN A 134 -10.22 5.08 -1.98
CA ASN A 134 -11.46 5.40 -2.66
C ASN A 134 -11.87 4.27 -3.64
N ALA A 135 -10.92 3.71 -4.39
CA ALA A 135 -11.17 2.58 -5.28
C ALA A 135 -11.65 1.34 -4.50
N GLN A 136 -11.03 1.04 -3.34
CA GLN A 136 -11.46 -0.04 -2.46
C GLN A 136 -12.87 0.20 -1.90
N LEU A 137 -13.17 1.43 -1.49
CA LEU A 137 -14.50 1.79 -1.01
C LEU A 137 -15.57 1.56 -2.10
N VAL A 138 -15.34 2.07 -3.29
CA VAL A 138 -16.24 1.85 -4.44
C VAL A 138 -16.35 0.36 -4.76
N GLY A 139 -15.24 -0.37 -4.75
CA GLY A 139 -15.21 -1.81 -4.96
C GLY A 139 -16.04 -2.59 -3.94
N THR A 140 -15.95 -2.23 -2.65
CA THR A 140 -16.74 -2.89 -1.60
C THR A 140 -18.23 -2.61 -1.72
N ILE A 141 -18.61 -1.40 -2.15
CA ILE A 141 -20.02 -1.05 -2.41
C ILE A 141 -20.55 -1.79 -3.65
N ALA A 142 -19.72 -1.94 -4.68
CA ALA A 142 -20.07 -2.62 -5.92
C ALA A 142 -20.03 -4.16 -5.81
N ALA A 143 -19.28 -4.71 -4.85
CA ALA A 143 -19.07 -6.16 -4.69
C ALA A 143 -20.38 -6.98 -4.61
N PRO A 144 -21.42 -6.60 -3.85
CA PRO A 144 -22.68 -7.33 -3.79
C PRO A 144 -23.37 -7.41 -5.15
N LEU A 145 -23.37 -6.31 -5.91
CA LEU A 145 -23.99 -6.26 -7.23
C LEU A 145 -23.23 -7.15 -8.22
N THR A 146 -21.90 -7.04 -8.24
CA THR A 146 -21.03 -7.88 -9.07
C THR A 146 -21.16 -9.36 -8.69
N GLY A 147 -21.28 -9.68 -7.40
CA GLY A 147 -21.53 -11.02 -6.89
C GLY A 147 -22.86 -11.59 -7.43
N LEU A 148 -23.94 -10.82 -7.37
CA LEU A 148 -25.25 -11.23 -7.89
C LEU A 148 -25.22 -11.50 -9.40
N VAL A 149 -24.63 -10.59 -10.17
CA VAL A 149 -24.48 -10.78 -11.63
C VAL A 149 -23.65 -12.03 -11.94
N ARG A 150 -22.57 -12.27 -11.20
CA ARG A 150 -21.72 -13.45 -11.37
C ARG A 150 -22.48 -14.75 -11.06
N THR A 151 -23.29 -14.79 -10.00
CA THR A 151 -24.07 -15.98 -9.66
C THR A 151 -25.16 -16.27 -10.70
N LEU A 152 -25.85 -15.23 -11.19
CA LEU A 152 -26.83 -15.39 -12.27
C LEU A 152 -26.18 -15.90 -13.56
N ASN A 153 -25.03 -15.32 -13.92
CA ASN A 153 -24.29 -15.78 -15.11
C ASN A 153 -23.76 -17.21 -14.94
N ALA A 154 -23.34 -17.59 -13.74
CA ALA A 154 -22.91 -18.96 -13.44
C ALA A 154 -24.04 -19.99 -13.57
N LEU A 155 -25.28 -19.63 -13.21
CA LEU A 155 -26.45 -20.48 -13.41
C LEU A 155 -26.72 -20.69 -14.90
N ILE A 156 -26.67 -19.62 -15.71
CA ILE A 156 -26.86 -19.72 -17.17
C ILE A 156 -25.76 -20.57 -17.80
N ALA A 157 -24.50 -20.31 -17.43
CA ALA A 157 -23.35 -21.08 -17.93
C ALA A 157 -23.42 -22.55 -17.50
N GLY A 158 -23.81 -22.82 -16.24
CA GLY A 158 -24.00 -24.19 -15.73
C GLY A 158 -25.07 -24.95 -16.50
N LEU A 159 -26.19 -24.31 -16.82
CA LEU A 159 -27.27 -24.91 -17.65
C LEU A 159 -26.78 -25.22 -19.07
N ALA A 160 -26.03 -24.28 -19.67
CA ALA A 160 -25.47 -24.48 -21.02
C ALA A 160 -24.47 -25.68 -21.03
N ILE A 161 -23.61 -25.79 -20.04
CA ILE A 161 -22.65 -26.91 -19.90
C ILE A 161 -23.41 -28.23 -19.72
N GLN A 162 -24.46 -28.26 -18.90
CA GLN A 162 -25.27 -29.48 -18.69
C GLN A 162 -26.00 -29.90 -19.98
N LEU A 163 -26.57 -28.93 -20.71
CA LEU A 163 -27.22 -29.21 -21.98
C LEU A 163 -26.22 -29.72 -23.04
N GLN A 164 -25.02 -29.16 -23.05
CA GLN A 164 -23.96 -29.62 -23.93
C GLN A 164 -23.52 -31.06 -23.57
N ALA A 165 -23.35 -31.35 -22.30
CA ALA A 165 -23.02 -32.68 -21.82
C ALA A 165 -24.11 -33.72 -22.14
N MET A 166 -25.41 -33.31 -22.06
CA MET A 166 -26.51 -34.18 -22.50
C MET A 166 -26.53 -34.38 -24.03
N ALA A 167 -26.19 -33.38 -24.81
CA ALA A 167 -26.05 -33.50 -26.25
C ALA A 167 -24.89 -34.44 -26.63
N ASP A 168 -23.76 -34.29 -25.98
CA ASP A 168 -22.55 -35.11 -26.19
C ASP A 168 -22.79 -36.59 -25.79
N GLN A 169 -23.68 -36.83 -24.82
CA GLN A 169 -24.11 -38.17 -24.40
C GLN A 169 -25.24 -38.78 -25.28
N GLY A 170 -25.69 -38.03 -26.29
CA GLY A 170 -26.74 -38.49 -27.20
C GLY A 170 -28.16 -38.59 -26.60
N LEU A 171 -28.37 -38.08 -25.38
CA LEU A 171 -29.64 -38.19 -24.66
C LEU A 171 -30.72 -37.23 -25.20
N VAL A 172 -30.35 -36.27 -26.07
CA VAL A 172 -31.26 -35.27 -26.65
C VAL A 172 -31.91 -35.78 -27.95
N THR A 173 -31.38 -36.81 -28.60
CA THR A 173 -31.88 -37.30 -29.90
C THR A 173 -32.96 -38.39 -29.79
N GLY A 174 -33.40 -38.80 -28.59
CA GLY A 174 -34.47 -39.77 -28.40
C GLY A 174 -34.13 -41.19 -28.87
N GLU A 175 -32.94 -41.43 -29.34
CA GLU A 175 -32.43 -42.71 -29.71
C GLU A 175 -31.82 -43.37 -28.47
N ALA A 176 -32.39 -44.47 -28.01
CA ALA A 176 -31.86 -45.19 -26.87
C ALA A 176 -30.40 -45.53 -27.14
N PRO A 177 -29.49 -45.37 -26.15
CA PRO A 177 -28.09 -45.76 -26.34
C PRO A 177 -28.05 -47.24 -26.72
N ALA A 178 -27.50 -47.57 -27.89
CA ALA A 178 -27.22 -48.94 -28.28
C ALA A 178 -26.41 -49.58 -27.18
N ALA A 179 -26.93 -50.71 -26.65
CA ALA A 179 -26.24 -51.50 -25.64
C ALA A 179 -24.79 -51.75 -26.07
N PRO A 180 -23.80 -51.63 -25.20
CA PRO A 180 -22.43 -51.92 -25.57
C PRO A 180 -22.33 -53.37 -26.03
N ALA A 181 -21.83 -53.57 -27.24
CA ALA A 181 -21.50 -54.90 -27.75
C ALA A 181 -20.52 -55.57 -26.77
N PRO A 182 -20.67 -56.89 -26.50
CA PRO A 182 -19.82 -57.57 -25.54
C PRO A 182 -18.38 -57.50 -26.00
N ALA A 183 -17.54 -57.09 -25.06
CA ALA A 183 -16.11 -57.04 -25.20
C ALA A 183 -15.55 -58.38 -25.70
N ALA A 184 -14.87 -58.34 -26.83
CA ALA A 184 -14.00 -59.41 -27.23
C ALA A 184 -12.85 -59.51 -26.24
N GLU A 185 -12.67 -60.68 -25.73
CA GLU A 185 -11.66 -61.16 -24.81
C GLU A 185 -10.25 -60.85 -25.30
N PRO A 186 -9.33 -60.48 -24.46
CA PRO A 186 -7.95 -60.24 -24.86
C PRO A 186 -7.17 -61.52 -24.97
N GLU A 187 -6.70 -61.83 -26.13
CA GLU A 187 -5.59 -62.78 -26.29
C GLU A 187 -4.29 -62.07 -25.86
N ALA A 188 -3.71 -62.66 -24.82
CA ALA A 188 -2.29 -62.58 -24.51
C ALA A 188 -1.68 -63.94 -24.99
N PRO A 189 -0.37 -64.17 -24.98
CA PRO A 189 0.82 -63.33 -24.93
C PRO A 189 1.91 -63.82 -25.92
N ALA A 190 2.98 -63.12 -26.03
CA ALA A 190 4.29 -63.77 -26.09
C ALA A 190 5.47 -62.79 -26.25
N ALA A 191 6.31 -62.97 -25.34
CA ALA A 191 7.77 -63.06 -25.43
C ALA A 191 8.59 -61.74 -25.45
N GLU A 192 9.20 -61.51 -24.32
CA GLU A 192 10.59 -61.03 -24.17
C GLU A 192 11.55 -61.80 -25.12
N PRO A 193 12.75 -61.31 -25.45
CA PRO A 193 13.73 -60.99 -24.40
C PRO A 193 14.74 -59.86 -24.70
N GLU A 194 15.35 -59.47 -23.61
CA GLU A 194 16.79 -59.26 -23.36
C GLU A 194 17.57 -58.09 -23.97
N ALA A 195 18.08 -57.39 -23.01
CA ALA A 195 19.47 -56.99 -22.79
C ALA A 195 20.07 -55.86 -23.64
N GLU A 196 20.46 -54.77 -23.03
CA GLU A 196 21.87 -54.53 -22.72
C GLU A 196 22.06 -53.11 -22.19
N ALA A 197 22.44 -53.02 -20.98
CA ALA A 197 23.30 -51.95 -20.51
C ALA A 197 24.73 -52.29 -20.91
N PRO A 198 25.67 -51.36 -21.06
CA PRO A 198 26.24 -50.73 -19.87
C PRO A 198 26.85 -49.33 -20.04
N ALA A 199 27.00 -48.76 -18.88
CA ALA A 199 28.20 -48.07 -18.37
C ALA A 199 28.69 -46.74 -18.94
N ALA A 200 28.66 -45.79 -18.07
CA ALA A 200 29.79 -45.02 -17.50
C ALA A 200 30.63 -44.12 -18.40
N ALA A 201 30.70 -42.92 -18.01
CA ALA A 201 31.92 -42.23 -17.54
C ALA A 201 31.67 -40.72 -17.33
N GLU A 202 31.78 -40.28 -16.10
CA GLU A 202 32.41 -39.00 -15.74
C GLU A 202 33.90 -38.99 -16.19
N PRO A 203 34.70 -38.00 -16.06
CA PRO A 203 34.49 -36.60 -15.59
C PRO A 203 35.22 -35.56 -16.45
N GLU A 204 34.95 -34.30 -16.32
CA GLU A 204 35.86 -33.19 -15.95
C GLU A 204 35.06 -31.90 -15.74
#